data_d3bc9b074edc8fcdd106f057fc69ef2a
#
_entry.id   d3bc9b074edc8fcdd106f057fc69ef2a
#
_cell.length_a   1.000
_cell.length_b   1.000
_cell.length_c   1.000
_cell.angle_alpha   90.00
_cell.angle_beta   90.00
_cell.angle_gamma   90.00
#
_symmetry.space_group_name_H-M   'P 1'
#
loop_
_entity.id
_entity.type
_entity.pdbx_description
1 polymer ?
#
loop_
_entity_poly.entity_id
_entity_poly.type
_entity_poly.pdbx_seq_one_letter_code
_entity_poly.pdbx_strand_id
1 'polypeptide(L)'
;MGFAKEPRAARRFVQGALTAAAAAACVAGIGLSTAAQAADSSKVGLGLPLLTSPFWQSYNNYLPKYAKEMGIDILAPVNSNNDPAQQITDMNNMVNLGAKGIVVGPIDSAAISRALDSASAKDVKVVAVDVAPTQGKVAMVVRADNRAYGTNACKYIGEHVKSGKVVQIMGDLASVNGRDRSEAFRACLKNYPALSLLEIPAGWKGDVAASSLDSLLTANPDVKAIYMQAGGVYLSPTLQTLRRKQMLFPAGDAKHVVIVSNDGIPQEFDAIRKGEIDATISQPADLYAKYGLYYMKAALAGQTFKPGPTDHGSNIVQLQPGVLEDQLPAPLVTKANVDDKNLWGNTLK
;
A
#
# COMPACT_ATOMS: atom_id res chain seq x y z
N MET A 1 -47.49 46.96 -73.57
CA MET A 1 -48.65 46.14 -73.95
C MET A 1 -48.96 45.32 -72.76
N GLY A 2 -49.95 45.50 -72.02
CA GLY A 2 -51.32 45.95 -72.20
C GLY A 2 -52.13 45.11 -71.21
N PHE A 3 -52.77 45.85 -70.31
CA PHE A 3 -54.09 45.75 -69.75
C PHE A 3 -54.46 44.55 -68.86
N ALA A 4 -54.62 44.76 -67.56
CA ALA A 4 -55.86 45.34 -66.94
C ALA A 4 -57.00 44.31 -66.85
N LYS A 5 -57.53 43.98 -65.72
CA LYS A 5 -58.64 44.63 -64.98
C LYS A 5 -59.16 43.70 -63.88
N GLU A 6 -59.30 44.30 -62.70
CA GLU A 6 -60.40 43.96 -61.76
C GLU A 6 -61.75 44.14 -62.36
N PRO A 7 -62.90 43.83 -61.72
CA PRO A 7 -63.22 44.09 -60.32
C PRO A 7 -64.35 43.25 -59.65
N ARG A 8 -64.52 43.48 -58.34
CA ARG A 8 -65.79 43.67 -57.57
C ARG A 8 -66.84 42.52 -57.51
N ALA A 9 -67.51 42.29 -56.49
CA ALA A 9 -67.92 42.91 -55.23
C ALA A 9 -68.86 41.96 -54.49
N ALA A 10 -68.76 41.96 -53.18
CA ALA A 10 -69.80 42.37 -52.22
C ALA A 10 -70.92 41.41 -51.78
N ARG A 11 -71.02 41.40 -50.51
CA ARG A 11 -72.24 41.44 -49.65
C ARG A 11 -72.79 40.10 -49.09
N ARG A 12 -72.64 40.01 -47.85
CA ARG A 12 -73.52 40.28 -46.68
C ARG A 12 -74.32 39.11 -46.15
N PHE A 13 -74.31 39.07 -44.83
CA PHE A 13 -75.31 38.73 -43.80
C PHE A 13 -75.55 37.24 -43.54
N VAL A 14 -75.73 36.74 -42.40
CA VAL A 14 -76.11 37.17 -41.05
C VAL A 14 -76.09 35.96 -40.13
N GLN A 15 -75.69 36.16 -38.94
CA GLN A 15 -76.08 35.57 -37.63
C GLN A 15 -76.49 34.10 -37.53
N GLY A 16 -76.06 33.52 -36.53
CA GLY A 16 -76.75 32.52 -35.74
C GLY A 16 -75.92 31.57 -34.89
N ALA A 17 -75.71 32.02 -33.70
CA ALA A 17 -75.81 31.28 -32.43
C ALA A 17 -75.13 29.92 -32.17
N LEU A 18 -74.33 29.98 -31.16
CA LEU A 18 -74.18 29.04 -30.04
C LEU A 18 -74.11 27.53 -30.32
N THR A 19 -72.98 26.90 -30.02
CA THR A 19 -72.90 26.04 -28.83
C THR A 19 -71.53 25.40 -28.70
N ALA A 20 -71.08 25.37 -27.47
CA ALA A 20 -70.30 24.38 -26.79
C ALA A 20 -68.82 24.10 -27.18
N ALA A 21 -68.00 24.51 -26.26
CA ALA A 21 -66.69 24.21 -25.96
C ALA A 21 -66.31 22.73 -26.06
N ALA A 22 -65.17 22.45 -26.68
CA ALA A 22 -64.30 21.34 -26.28
C ALA A 22 -62.87 21.81 -26.44
N ALA A 23 -62.30 22.25 -25.34
CA ALA A 23 -60.85 22.57 -25.24
C ALA A 23 -60.07 21.27 -25.27
N ALA A 24 -59.44 20.94 -26.39
CA ALA A 24 -58.37 19.94 -26.42
C ALA A 24 -57.07 20.63 -26.01
N ALA A 25 -56.74 20.48 -24.74
CA ALA A 25 -55.39 20.84 -24.21
C ALA A 25 -54.38 19.84 -24.75
N CYS A 26 -53.60 20.23 -25.77
CA CYS A 26 -52.35 19.56 -26.11
C CYS A 26 -51.34 19.82 -24.97
N VAL A 27 -51.26 18.89 -24.02
CA VAL A 27 -50.16 18.81 -23.07
C VAL A 27 -48.95 18.30 -23.86
N ALA A 28 -48.11 19.23 -24.31
CA ALA A 28 -46.76 18.91 -24.73
C ALA A 28 -45.97 18.40 -23.51
N GLY A 29 -45.97 17.10 -23.33
CA GLY A 29 -45.09 16.41 -22.35
C GLY A 29 -43.66 16.66 -22.74
N ILE A 30 -43.03 17.67 -22.11
CA ILE A 30 -41.58 17.77 -22.09
C ILE A 30 -41.08 16.57 -21.28
N GLY A 31 -40.80 15.47 -21.96
CA GLY A 31 -40.06 14.37 -21.40
C GLY A 31 -38.68 14.90 -21.02
N LEU A 32 -38.47 15.27 -19.74
CA LEU A 32 -37.17 15.33 -19.14
C LEU A 32 -36.61 13.92 -19.16
N SER A 33 -35.96 13.56 -20.27
CA SER A 33 -35.02 12.47 -20.29
C SER A 33 -33.92 12.87 -19.34
N THR A 34 -34.02 12.49 -18.06
CA THR A 34 -32.88 12.37 -17.22
C THR A 34 -32.02 11.29 -17.88
N ALA A 35 -31.13 11.71 -18.78
CA ALA A 35 -29.98 10.91 -19.10
C ALA A 35 -29.31 10.65 -17.75
N ALA A 36 -29.53 9.46 -17.18
CA ALA A 36 -28.68 8.93 -16.16
C ALA A 36 -27.29 8.94 -16.79
N GLN A 37 -26.54 10.00 -16.50
CA GLN A 37 -25.12 10.08 -16.82
C GLN A 37 -24.55 8.88 -16.08
N ALA A 38 -24.27 7.80 -16.82
CA ALA A 38 -23.49 6.70 -16.29
C ALA A 38 -22.25 7.39 -15.73
N ALA A 39 -22.14 7.43 -14.41
CA ALA A 39 -20.96 7.96 -13.75
C ALA A 39 -19.80 7.19 -14.39
N ASP A 40 -18.98 7.91 -15.13
CA ASP A 40 -17.76 7.36 -15.72
C ASP A 40 -16.97 6.83 -14.52
N SER A 41 -17.09 5.53 -14.25
CA SER A 41 -16.51 4.91 -13.06
C SER A 41 -15.02 5.01 -13.26
N SER A 42 -14.40 5.97 -12.53
CA SER A 42 -12.97 6.21 -12.60
C SER A 42 -12.24 4.97 -12.13
N LYS A 43 -11.82 4.12 -13.08
CA LYS A 43 -11.10 2.88 -12.79
C LYS A 43 -9.79 3.16 -12.10
N VAL A 44 -9.51 2.42 -11.04
CA VAL A 44 -8.26 2.50 -10.28
C VAL A 44 -7.40 1.27 -10.56
N GLY A 45 -6.19 1.50 -11.08
CA GLY A 45 -5.17 0.48 -11.25
C GLY A 45 -4.50 0.11 -9.93
N LEU A 46 -4.10 -1.14 -9.78
CA LEU A 46 -3.48 -1.67 -8.58
C LEU A 46 -2.15 -2.35 -8.94
N GLY A 47 -1.02 -1.78 -8.52
CA GLY A 47 0.32 -2.28 -8.77
C GLY A 47 0.93 -2.91 -7.51
N LEU A 48 1.25 -4.20 -7.59
CA LEU A 48 1.82 -4.99 -6.50
C LEU A 48 3.26 -5.35 -6.81
N PRO A 49 4.20 -5.20 -5.84
CA PRO A 49 5.60 -5.52 -6.09
C PRO A 49 5.87 -7.03 -6.15
N LEU A 50 5.27 -7.83 -5.24
CA LEU A 50 5.65 -9.24 -5.10
C LEU A 50 4.54 -10.09 -4.45
N LEU A 51 3.78 -10.87 -5.24
CA LEU A 51 2.71 -11.73 -4.71
C LEU A 51 3.20 -13.06 -4.11
N THR A 52 4.48 -13.39 -4.17
CA THR A 52 5.02 -14.54 -3.41
C THR A 52 5.23 -14.21 -1.92
N SER A 53 5.19 -12.94 -1.53
CA SER A 53 5.24 -12.51 -0.14
C SER A 53 3.85 -12.64 0.51
N PRO A 54 3.71 -13.35 1.65
CA PRO A 54 2.47 -13.42 2.42
C PRO A 54 1.93 -12.04 2.84
N PHE A 55 2.80 -11.06 3.09
CA PHE A 55 2.40 -9.68 3.36
C PHE A 55 1.63 -9.07 2.17
N TRP A 56 2.19 -9.16 0.95
CA TRP A 56 1.55 -8.62 -0.25
C TRP A 56 0.34 -9.42 -0.69
N GLN A 57 0.30 -10.74 -0.43
CA GLN A 57 -0.92 -11.54 -0.60
C GLN A 57 -2.03 -11.03 0.32
N SER A 58 -1.72 -10.77 1.59
CA SER A 58 -2.68 -10.24 2.56
C SER A 58 -3.20 -8.87 2.14
N TYR A 59 -2.29 -7.95 1.79
CA TYR A 59 -2.66 -6.65 1.23
C TYR A 59 -3.63 -6.80 0.04
N ASN A 60 -3.29 -7.65 -0.92
CA ASN A 60 -4.12 -7.91 -2.10
C ASN A 60 -5.51 -8.44 -1.72
N ASN A 61 -5.61 -9.31 -0.71
CA ASN A 61 -6.88 -9.88 -0.26
C ASN A 61 -7.82 -8.84 0.38
N TYR A 62 -7.28 -7.76 0.95
CA TYR A 62 -8.09 -6.67 1.52
C TYR A 62 -8.62 -5.70 0.47
N LEU A 63 -7.97 -5.56 -0.69
CA LEU A 63 -8.32 -4.56 -1.71
C LEU A 63 -9.78 -4.68 -2.20
N PRO A 64 -10.31 -5.87 -2.59
CA PRO A 64 -11.69 -5.97 -3.07
C PRO A 64 -12.73 -5.58 -2.02
N LYS A 65 -12.46 -5.89 -0.74
CA LYS A 65 -13.32 -5.51 0.38
C LYS A 65 -13.45 -3.99 0.46
N TYR A 66 -12.32 -3.31 0.58
CA TYR A 66 -12.33 -1.85 0.75
C TYR A 66 -12.74 -1.10 -0.51
N ALA A 67 -12.42 -1.62 -1.70
CA ALA A 67 -12.91 -1.06 -2.96
C ALA A 67 -14.45 -1.08 -3.01
N LYS A 68 -15.07 -2.22 -2.64
CA LYS A 68 -16.52 -2.36 -2.56
C LYS A 68 -17.13 -1.42 -1.51
N GLU A 69 -16.57 -1.35 -0.31
CA GLU A 69 -17.04 -0.48 0.77
C GLU A 69 -17.01 1.02 0.37
N MET A 70 -16.01 1.41 -0.41
CA MET A 70 -15.81 2.80 -0.86
C MET A 70 -16.48 3.12 -2.20
N GLY A 71 -17.04 2.13 -2.89
CA GLY A 71 -17.62 2.29 -4.22
C GLY A 71 -16.58 2.64 -5.29
N ILE A 72 -15.39 2.06 -5.21
CA ILE A 72 -14.29 2.26 -6.16
C ILE A 72 -14.28 1.09 -7.16
N ASP A 73 -14.27 1.40 -8.46
CA ASP A 73 -14.06 0.40 -9.51
C ASP A 73 -12.56 0.17 -9.69
N ILE A 74 -12.10 -1.06 -9.45
CA ILE A 74 -10.69 -1.44 -9.52
C ILE A 74 -10.40 -2.32 -10.73
N LEU A 75 -9.27 -2.10 -11.39
CA LEU A 75 -8.71 -3.04 -12.35
C LEU A 75 -8.15 -4.27 -11.61
N ALA A 76 -8.03 -5.39 -12.34
CA ALA A 76 -7.34 -6.55 -11.79
C ALA A 76 -5.93 -6.17 -11.32
N PRO A 77 -5.53 -6.53 -10.09
CA PRO A 77 -4.20 -6.23 -9.59
C PRO A 77 -3.09 -6.82 -10.46
N VAL A 78 -2.02 -6.08 -10.68
CA VAL A 78 -0.87 -6.51 -11.47
C VAL A 78 0.33 -6.73 -10.56
N ASN A 79 1.00 -7.88 -10.72
CA ASN A 79 2.18 -8.26 -9.96
C ASN A 79 3.45 -8.07 -10.80
N SER A 80 4.31 -7.17 -10.38
CA SER A 80 5.55 -6.84 -11.11
C SER A 80 6.75 -7.74 -10.72
N ASN A 81 6.54 -8.79 -9.91
CA ASN A 81 7.52 -9.82 -9.58
C ASN A 81 8.88 -9.28 -9.06
N ASN A 82 8.85 -8.19 -8.31
CA ASN A 82 10.02 -7.49 -7.78
C ASN A 82 10.99 -6.99 -8.89
N ASP A 83 10.45 -6.70 -10.09
CA ASP A 83 11.17 -6.12 -11.22
C ASP A 83 10.73 -4.65 -11.42
N PRO A 84 11.62 -3.66 -11.16
CA PRO A 84 11.29 -2.25 -11.33
C PRO A 84 10.96 -1.86 -12.78
N ALA A 85 11.58 -2.48 -13.79
CA ALA A 85 11.30 -2.20 -15.20
C ALA A 85 9.92 -2.73 -15.62
N GLN A 86 9.56 -3.93 -15.13
CA GLN A 86 8.23 -4.49 -15.30
C GLN A 86 7.19 -3.58 -14.63
N GLN A 87 7.45 -3.08 -13.41
CA GLN A 87 6.52 -2.20 -12.71
C GLN A 87 6.22 -0.92 -13.50
N ILE A 88 7.23 -0.29 -14.11
CA ILE A 88 7.05 0.88 -14.97
C ILE A 88 6.15 0.53 -16.17
N THR A 89 6.38 -0.62 -16.81
CA THR A 89 5.57 -1.12 -17.92
C THR A 89 4.12 -1.37 -17.48
N ASP A 90 3.93 -2.01 -16.34
CA ASP A 90 2.62 -2.32 -15.78
C ASP A 90 1.82 -1.04 -15.48
N MET A 91 2.45 -0.01 -14.89
CA MET A 91 1.81 1.29 -14.65
C MET A 91 1.38 1.97 -15.96
N ASN A 92 2.23 1.95 -16.99
CA ASN A 92 1.88 2.49 -18.29
C ASN A 92 0.70 1.73 -18.94
N ASN A 93 0.65 0.41 -18.77
CA ASN A 93 -0.46 -0.42 -19.24
C ASN A 93 -1.77 -0.06 -18.53
N MET A 94 -1.76 0.13 -17.19
CA MET A 94 -2.94 0.59 -16.45
C MET A 94 -3.46 1.93 -16.97
N VAL A 95 -2.56 2.88 -17.24
CA VAL A 95 -2.91 4.18 -17.84
C VAL A 95 -3.56 3.99 -19.22
N ASN A 96 -3.02 3.12 -20.07
CA ASN A 96 -3.55 2.82 -21.40
C ASN A 96 -4.92 2.09 -21.33
N LEU A 97 -5.18 1.33 -20.28
CA LEU A 97 -6.48 0.71 -19.98
C LEU A 97 -7.51 1.71 -19.42
N GLY A 98 -7.16 2.99 -19.33
CA GLY A 98 -8.06 4.06 -18.92
C GLY A 98 -8.14 4.30 -17.42
N ALA A 99 -7.20 3.78 -16.63
CA ALA A 99 -7.14 4.09 -15.21
C ALA A 99 -7.03 5.62 -14.99
N LYS A 100 -7.84 6.16 -14.10
CA LYS A 100 -7.80 7.57 -13.66
C LYS A 100 -6.99 7.75 -12.38
N GLY A 101 -6.72 6.65 -11.69
CA GLY A 101 -5.85 6.58 -10.52
C GLY A 101 -5.08 5.26 -10.49
N ILE A 102 -3.94 5.25 -9.83
CA ILE A 102 -3.12 4.05 -9.60
C ILE A 102 -2.68 4.04 -8.14
N VAL A 103 -2.98 2.96 -7.43
CA VAL A 103 -2.38 2.66 -6.12
C VAL A 103 -1.26 1.66 -6.35
N VAL A 104 -0.04 1.99 -5.94
CA VAL A 104 1.14 1.18 -6.22
C VAL A 104 2.07 1.08 -5.02
N GLY A 105 2.61 -0.12 -4.78
CA GLY A 105 3.76 -0.33 -3.89
C GLY A 105 5.06 -0.23 -4.70
N PRO A 106 5.84 0.87 -4.62
CA PRO A 106 7.08 1.00 -5.37
C PRO A 106 8.11 -0.09 -5.04
N ILE A 107 8.75 -0.67 -6.05
CA ILE A 107 9.85 -1.62 -5.89
C ILE A 107 11.16 -0.84 -5.65
N ASP A 108 11.46 0.07 -6.55
CA ASP A 108 12.59 0.99 -6.49
C ASP A 108 12.10 2.42 -6.34
N SER A 109 12.54 3.08 -5.27
CA SER A 109 12.06 4.42 -4.91
C SER A 109 12.47 5.51 -5.90
N ALA A 110 13.54 5.33 -6.65
CA ALA A 110 14.02 6.27 -7.65
C ALA A 110 13.52 5.92 -9.07
N ALA A 111 13.60 4.65 -9.44
CA ALA A 111 13.25 4.20 -10.79
C ALA A 111 11.78 4.45 -11.14
N ILE A 112 10.88 4.35 -10.16
CA ILE A 112 9.43 4.55 -10.37
C ILE A 112 9.09 5.98 -10.83
N SER A 113 9.97 6.97 -10.63
CA SER A 113 9.73 8.38 -11.00
C SER A 113 9.28 8.54 -12.46
N ARG A 114 9.86 7.76 -13.38
CA ARG A 114 9.47 7.80 -14.80
C ARG A 114 8.00 7.43 -15.03
N ALA A 115 7.51 6.44 -14.32
CA ALA A 115 6.10 6.04 -14.41
C ALA A 115 5.18 7.08 -13.75
N LEU A 116 5.64 7.71 -12.65
CA LEU A 116 4.91 8.81 -11.99
C LEU A 116 4.79 10.02 -12.89
N ASP A 117 5.87 10.41 -13.61
CA ASP A 117 5.86 11.51 -14.56
C ASP A 117 4.95 11.21 -15.75
N SER A 118 4.99 9.98 -16.28
CA SER A 118 4.10 9.52 -17.36
C SER A 118 2.63 9.56 -16.94
N ALA A 119 2.29 9.11 -15.74
CA ALA A 119 0.95 9.16 -15.20
C ALA A 119 0.47 10.61 -14.99
N SER A 120 1.33 11.46 -14.41
CA SER A 120 1.05 12.88 -14.19
C SER A 120 0.79 13.64 -15.48
N ALA A 121 1.54 13.37 -16.55
CA ALA A 121 1.35 13.97 -17.86
C ALA A 121 -0.02 13.64 -18.50
N LYS A 122 -0.66 12.56 -18.07
CA LYS A 122 -1.99 12.12 -18.50
C LYS A 122 -3.08 12.38 -17.46
N ASP A 123 -2.80 13.21 -16.45
CA ASP A 123 -3.67 13.52 -15.30
C ASP A 123 -4.15 12.30 -14.51
N VAL A 124 -3.39 11.20 -14.53
CA VAL A 124 -3.65 10.02 -13.71
C VAL A 124 -3.07 10.24 -12.32
N LYS A 125 -3.91 10.15 -11.29
CA LYS A 125 -3.51 10.31 -9.89
C LYS A 125 -2.76 9.07 -9.40
N VAL A 126 -1.73 9.24 -8.59
CA VAL A 126 -1.00 8.11 -8.00
C VAL A 126 -0.97 8.24 -6.48
N VAL A 127 -1.27 7.15 -5.78
CA VAL A 127 -1.02 6.96 -4.35
C VAL A 127 0.02 5.86 -4.21
N ALA A 128 1.10 6.16 -3.50
CA ALA A 128 2.12 5.18 -3.16
C ALA A 128 1.78 4.51 -1.83
N VAL A 129 1.91 3.19 -1.73
CA VAL A 129 1.72 2.45 -0.48
C VAL A 129 3.00 1.72 -0.10
N ASP A 130 3.24 1.58 1.20
CA ASP A 130 4.41 0.92 1.79
C ASP A 130 5.73 1.65 1.51
N VAL A 131 6.11 1.84 0.26
CA VAL A 131 7.38 2.44 -0.14
C VAL A 131 7.16 3.83 -0.73
N ALA A 132 7.90 4.82 -0.25
CA ALA A 132 7.87 6.18 -0.80
C ALA A 132 8.77 6.30 -2.03
N PRO A 133 8.31 6.97 -3.11
CA PRO A 133 9.20 7.38 -4.19
C PRO A 133 10.11 8.54 -3.72
N THR A 134 11.33 8.60 -4.25
CA THR A 134 12.25 9.73 -3.97
C THR A 134 11.98 10.95 -4.83
N GLN A 135 11.29 10.77 -5.95
CA GLN A 135 10.92 11.82 -6.90
C GLN A 135 9.60 11.47 -7.60
N GLY A 136 9.02 12.45 -8.28
CA GLY A 136 7.75 12.30 -8.98
C GLY A 136 6.55 12.71 -8.13
N LYS A 137 5.41 12.91 -8.81
CA LYS A 137 4.18 13.42 -8.17
C LYS A 137 3.31 12.27 -7.69
N VAL A 138 3.02 12.25 -6.39
CA VAL A 138 2.02 11.39 -5.76
C VAL A 138 1.03 12.22 -4.98
N ALA A 139 -0.21 11.76 -4.87
CA ALA A 139 -1.26 12.43 -4.11
C ALA A 139 -1.08 12.21 -2.59
N MET A 140 -0.58 11.04 -2.23
CA MET A 140 -0.28 10.64 -0.85
C MET A 140 0.68 9.44 -0.87
N VAL A 141 1.53 9.35 0.14
CA VAL A 141 2.23 8.12 0.52
C VAL A 141 1.55 7.54 1.75
N VAL A 142 1.20 6.27 1.75
CA VAL A 142 0.57 5.58 2.88
C VAL A 142 1.51 4.49 3.36
N ARG A 143 2.16 4.69 4.49
CA ARG A 143 3.09 3.71 5.07
C ARG A 143 3.27 3.92 6.57
N ALA A 144 3.90 2.97 7.25
CA ALA A 144 4.33 3.16 8.62
C ALA A 144 5.75 3.76 8.69
N ASP A 145 6.15 4.26 9.86
CA ASP A 145 7.49 4.81 10.08
C ASP A 145 8.56 3.70 10.05
N ASN A 146 9.25 3.58 8.93
CA ASN A 146 10.28 2.56 8.69
C ASN A 146 11.56 2.79 9.51
N ARG A 147 11.84 4.01 9.93
CA ARG A 147 12.96 4.28 10.85
C ARG A 147 12.63 3.77 12.25
N ALA A 148 11.36 3.91 12.67
CA ALA A 148 10.91 3.33 13.93
C ALA A 148 11.02 1.80 13.93
N TYR A 149 10.84 1.11 12.79
CA TYR A 149 11.04 -0.34 12.69
C TYR A 149 12.46 -0.75 13.07
N GLY A 150 13.47 -0.15 12.43
CA GLY A 150 14.87 -0.44 12.76
C GLY A 150 15.22 -0.10 14.19
N THR A 151 14.72 1.04 14.69
CA THR A 151 14.94 1.48 16.08
C THR A 151 14.31 0.54 17.09
N ASN A 152 13.06 0.11 16.88
CA ASN A 152 12.34 -0.79 17.81
C ASN A 152 12.95 -2.20 17.81
N ALA A 153 13.33 -2.72 16.65
CA ALA A 153 14.05 -4.00 16.58
C ALA A 153 15.39 -3.95 17.35
N CYS A 154 16.16 -2.88 17.16
CA CYS A 154 17.42 -2.69 17.88
C CYS A 154 17.21 -2.58 19.40
N LYS A 155 16.24 -1.79 19.86
CA LYS A 155 15.94 -1.65 21.29
C LYS A 155 15.56 -2.98 21.90
N TYR A 156 14.64 -3.72 21.24
CA TYR A 156 14.25 -5.05 21.72
C TYR A 156 15.47 -5.96 21.86
N ILE A 157 16.34 -6.05 20.85
CA ILE A 157 17.54 -6.87 20.90
C ILE A 157 18.49 -6.38 22.01
N GLY A 158 18.74 -5.08 22.12
CA GLY A 158 19.65 -4.53 23.12
C GLY A 158 19.19 -4.70 24.57
N GLU A 159 17.88 -4.78 24.80
CA GLU A 159 17.28 -5.08 26.11
C GLU A 159 17.41 -6.55 26.50
N HIS A 160 17.39 -7.46 25.52
CA HIS A 160 17.35 -8.92 25.76
C HIS A 160 18.73 -9.58 25.55
N VAL A 161 19.66 -8.98 24.81
CA VAL A 161 21.00 -9.52 24.53
C VAL A 161 22.06 -8.61 25.13
N LYS A 162 22.81 -9.13 26.12
CA LYS A 162 23.80 -8.33 26.86
C LYS A 162 25.07 -8.07 26.09
N SER A 163 25.52 -9.05 25.26
CA SER A 163 26.73 -8.93 24.44
C SER A 163 26.73 -9.99 23.33
N GLY A 164 27.48 -9.75 22.27
CA GLY A 164 27.69 -10.72 21.20
C GLY A 164 27.35 -10.20 19.81
N LYS A 165 27.30 -11.11 18.85
CA LYS A 165 27.05 -10.80 17.44
C LYS A 165 25.55 -10.73 17.12
N VAL A 166 25.17 -9.70 16.38
CA VAL A 166 23.80 -9.47 15.90
C VAL A 166 23.83 -9.46 14.38
N VAL A 167 22.98 -10.26 13.75
CA VAL A 167 22.84 -10.30 12.29
C VAL A 167 21.65 -9.43 11.89
N GLN A 168 21.84 -8.56 10.90
CA GLN A 168 20.78 -7.83 10.23
C GLN A 168 20.60 -8.39 8.83
N ILE A 169 19.44 -9.01 8.54
CA ILE A 169 19.05 -9.43 7.19
C ILE A 169 18.32 -8.27 6.56
N MET A 170 19.02 -7.58 5.66
CA MET A 170 18.59 -6.30 5.10
C MET A 170 17.65 -6.48 3.91
N GLY A 171 16.74 -5.50 3.75
CA GLY A 171 15.98 -5.32 2.53
C GLY A 171 16.82 -4.77 1.38
N ASP A 172 16.15 -4.43 0.29
CA ASP A 172 16.78 -3.78 -0.85
C ASP A 172 17.09 -2.31 -0.53
N LEU A 173 18.32 -1.90 -0.76
CA LEU A 173 18.76 -0.51 -0.54
C LEU A 173 18.32 0.45 -1.66
N ALA A 174 17.81 -0.03 -2.78
CA ALA A 174 17.11 0.77 -3.78
C ALA A 174 15.74 1.24 -3.27
N SER A 175 15.16 0.51 -2.29
CA SER A 175 13.97 0.93 -1.57
C SER A 175 14.32 1.81 -0.36
N VAL A 176 13.58 2.91 -0.16
CA VAL A 176 13.71 3.74 1.06
C VAL A 176 13.46 2.93 2.33
N ASN A 177 12.56 1.93 2.29
CA ASN A 177 12.27 1.08 3.45
C ASN A 177 13.50 0.29 3.89
N GLY A 178 14.22 -0.33 2.96
CA GLY A 178 15.47 -1.06 3.27
C GLY A 178 16.53 -0.13 3.84
N ARG A 179 16.69 1.08 3.30
CA ARG A 179 17.60 2.09 3.85
C ARG A 179 17.20 2.56 5.24
N ASP A 180 15.96 3.00 5.42
CA ASP A 180 15.45 3.54 6.67
C ASP A 180 15.58 2.53 7.82
N ARG A 181 15.16 1.27 7.59
CA ARG A 181 15.29 0.17 8.56
C ARG A 181 16.74 -0.10 8.91
N SER A 182 17.62 -0.17 7.90
CA SER A 182 19.05 -0.47 8.09
C SER A 182 19.78 0.62 8.84
N GLU A 183 19.62 1.87 8.44
CA GLU A 183 20.28 3.02 9.04
C GLU A 183 19.82 3.25 10.48
N ALA A 184 18.53 3.15 10.73
CA ALA A 184 17.98 3.33 12.07
C ALA A 184 18.44 2.23 13.02
N PHE A 185 18.51 0.97 12.56
CA PHE A 185 19.04 -0.12 13.34
C PHE A 185 20.51 0.09 13.70
N ARG A 186 21.36 0.44 12.71
CA ARG A 186 22.80 0.75 12.94
C ARG A 186 22.97 1.93 13.90
N ALA A 187 22.17 2.99 13.72
CA ALA A 187 22.25 4.17 14.58
C ALA A 187 21.90 3.85 16.03
N CYS A 188 20.84 3.09 16.25
CA CYS A 188 20.40 2.65 17.57
C CYS A 188 21.43 1.71 18.21
N LEU A 189 22.04 0.80 17.46
CA LEU A 189 22.96 -0.21 17.98
C LEU A 189 24.25 0.41 18.60
N LYS A 190 24.58 1.65 18.23
CA LYS A 190 25.67 2.41 18.88
C LYS A 190 25.44 2.63 20.37
N ASN A 191 24.20 2.55 20.85
CA ASN A 191 23.87 2.63 22.27
C ASN A 191 24.12 1.32 23.03
N TYR A 192 24.47 0.25 22.30
CA TYR A 192 24.73 -1.08 22.85
C TYR A 192 26.13 -1.57 22.43
N PRO A 193 27.22 -0.96 22.96
CA PRO A 193 28.59 -1.16 22.47
C PRO A 193 29.13 -2.60 22.66
N ALA A 194 28.47 -3.40 23.48
CA ALA A 194 28.79 -4.83 23.64
C ALA A 194 28.19 -5.73 22.53
N LEU A 195 27.37 -5.16 21.64
CA LEU A 195 26.80 -5.85 20.48
C LEU A 195 27.57 -5.47 19.20
N SER A 196 27.98 -6.46 18.42
CA SER A 196 28.66 -6.27 17.13
C SER A 196 27.72 -6.65 15.97
N LEU A 197 27.63 -5.79 14.95
CA LEU A 197 26.73 -5.95 13.82
C LEU A 197 27.39 -6.74 12.68
N LEU A 198 26.66 -7.72 12.17
CA LEU A 198 26.91 -8.43 10.91
C LEU A 198 25.73 -8.20 9.96
N GLU A 199 25.99 -7.90 8.70
CA GLU A 199 24.95 -7.51 7.76
C GLU A 199 24.88 -8.46 6.55
N ILE A 200 23.65 -8.79 6.15
CA ILE A 200 23.32 -9.58 4.98
C ILE A 200 22.48 -8.73 4.04
N PRO A 201 23.01 -8.18 2.94
CA PRO A 201 22.25 -7.43 1.95
C PRO A 201 21.42 -8.38 1.07
N ALA A 202 20.29 -8.84 1.58
CA ALA A 202 19.47 -9.86 0.93
C ALA A 202 18.54 -9.31 -0.18
N GLY A 203 18.27 -7.99 -0.23
CA GLY A 203 17.56 -7.35 -1.35
C GLY A 203 16.14 -7.88 -1.57
N TRP A 204 15.40 -8.19 -0.50
CA TRP A 204 14.08 -8.83 -0.51
C TRP A 204 14.05 -10.20 -1.21
N LYS A 205 15.17 -10.96 -1.15
CA LYS A 205 15.31 -12.30 -1.74
C LYS A 205 15.56 -13.34 -0.67
N GLY A 206 14.62 -14.28 -0.50
CA GLY A 206 14.67 -15.30 0.55
C GLY A 206 15.79 -16.32 0.35
N ASP A 207 16.12 -16.69 -0.88
CA ASP A 207 17.21 -17.57 -1.25
C ASP A 207 18.58 -16.96 -0.94
N VAL A 208 18.76 -15.66 -1.23
CA VAL A 208 19.97 -14.90 -0.85
C VAL A 208 20.09 -14.81 0.66
N ALA A 209 18.99 -14.54 1.37
CA ALA A 209 18.99 -14.53 2.84
C ALA A 209 19.41 -15.89 3.41
N ALA A 210 18.84 -16.99 2.89
CA ALA A 210 19.15 -18.35 3.34
C ALA A 210 20.63 -18.71 3.14
N SER A 211 21.16 -18.52 1.93
CA SER A 211 22.54 -18.91 1.58
C SER A 211 23.57 -18.06 2.32
N SER A 212 23.31 -16.73 2.41
CA SER A 212 24.22 -15.83 3.13
C SER A 212 24.19 -16.07 4.63
N LEU A 213 23.00 -16.32 5.21
CA LEU A 213 22.88 -16.64 6.64
C LEU A 213 23.57 -17.97 6.96
N ASP A 214 23.42 -19.00 6.10
CA ASP A 214 24.09 -20.29 6.30
C ASP A 214 25.61 -20.14 6.36
N SER A 215 26.19 -19.39 5.44
CA SER A 215 27.63 -19.11 5.39
C SER A 215 28.07 -18.28 6.59
N LEU A 216 27.30 -17.24 6.96
CA LEU A 216 27.62 -16.37 8.08
C LEU A 216 27.60 -17.13 9.42
N LEU A 217 26.60 -17.97 9.65
CA LEU A 217 26.47 -18.77 10.88
C LEU A 217 27.56 -19.87 10.97
N THR A 218 28.06 -20.38 9.82
CA THR A 218 29.20 -21.29 9.81
C THR A 218 30.48 -20.61 10.33
N ALA A 219 30.69 -19.36 9.91
CA ALA A 219 31.82 -18.55 10.35
C ALA A 219 31.64 -17.95 11.74
N ASN A 220 30.41 -17.83 12.22
CA ASN A 220 30.01 -17.15 13.46
C ASN A 220 28.95 -17.98 14.22
N PRO A 221 29.35 -19.14 14.81
CA PRO A 221 28.39 -19.99 15.54
C PRO A 221 27.92 -19.38 16.85
N ASP A 222 28.49 -18.28 17.26
CA ASP A 222 28.23 -17.51 18.49
C ASP A 222 27.23 -16.32 18.29
N VAL A 223 26.55 -16.25 17.16
CA VAL A 223 25.48 -15.25 16.93
C VAL A 223 24.42 -15.32 18.03
N LYS A 224 24.03 -14.16 18.57
CA LYS A 224 23.09 -14.03 19.69
C LYS A 224 21.73 -13.45 19.28
N ALA A 225 21.69 -12.70 18.19
CA ALA A 225 20.41 -12.18 17.69
C ALA A 225 20.38 -12.05 16.16
N ILE A 226 19.18 -12.05 15.62
CA ILE A 226 18.90 -11.83 14.19
C ILE A 226 17.75 -10.80 14.09
N TYR A 227 17.96 -9.75 13.29
CA TYR A 227 16.94 -8.84 12.84
C TYR A 227 16.61 -9.12 11.37
N MET A 228 15.38 -9.49 11.06
CA MET A 228 14.87 -9.70 9.71
C MET A 228 14.01 -8.50 9.31
N GLN A 229 14.36 -7.80 8.24
CA GLN A 229 13.61 -6.60 7.80
C GLN A 229 12.28 -6.90 7.09
N ALA A 230 11.97 -8.16 6.79
CA ALA A 230 10.72 -8.58 6.17
C ALA A 230 10.41 -10.04 6.49
N GLY A 231 9.46 -10.29 7.36
CA GLY A 231 9.03 -11.64 7.73
C GLY A 231 8.37 -12.39 6.58
N GLY A 232 7.60 -11.69 5.75
CA GLY A 232 6.97 -12.27 4.56
C GLY A 232 7.96 -12.85 3.53
N VAL A 233 9.25 -12.50 3.64
CA VAL A 233 10.30 -13.02 2.75
C VAL A 233 11.32 -13.85 3.50
N TYR A 234 11.69 -13.46 4.72
CA TYR A 234 12.87 -14.02 5.41
C TYR A 234 12.55 -15.02 6.52
N LEU A 235 11.32 -15.06 7.05
CA LEU A 235 10.98 -15.92 8.18
C LEU A 235 11.26 -17.40 7.88
N SER A 236 10.65 -17.94 6.85
CA SER A 236 10.79 -19.36 6.50
C SER A 236 12.24 -19.75 6.20
N PRO A 237 13.00 -19.06 5.32
CA PRO A 237 14.39 -19.41 5.05
C PRO A 237 15.31 -19.25 6.28
N THR A 238 15.08 -18.27 7.13
CA THR A 238 15.86 -18.08 8.37
C THR A 238 15.64 -19.22 9.34
N LEU A 239 14.37 -19.57 9.65
CA LEU A 239 14.05 -20.66 10.55
C LEU A 239 14.54 -22.01 10.02
N GLN A 240 14.42 -22.27 8.72
CA GLN A 240 14.97 -23.49 8.10
C GLN A 240 16.50 -23.56 8.22
N THR A 241 17.20 -22.44 8.01
CA THR A 241 18.66 -22.39 8.17
C THR A 241 19.07 -22.68 9.61
N LEU A 242 18.40 -22.04 10.58
CA LEU A 242 18.67 -22.30 12.02
C LEU A 242 18.39 -23.73 12.42
N ARG A 243 17.32 -24.36 11.89
CA ARG A 243 17.02 -25.80 12.13
C ARG A 243 18.14 -26.69 11.58
N ARG A 244 18.58 -26.48 10.35
CA ARG A 244 19.70 -27.26 9.75
C ARG A 244 20.99 -27.13 10.53
N LYS A 245 21.26 -25.94 11.07
CA LYS A 245 22.42 -25.64 11.92
C LYS A 245 22.27 -26.10 13.36
N GLN A 246 21.11 -26.65 13.75
CA GLN A 246 20.80 -27.00 15.15
C GLN A 246 20.91 -25.80 16.11
N MET A 247 20.54 -24.60 15.62
CA MET A 247 20.58 -23.34 16.35
C MET A 247 19.18 -22.79 16.68
N LEU A 248 18.10 -23.44 16.24
CA LEU A 248 16.74 -23.03 16.57
C LEU A 248 16.32 -23.65 17.89
N PHE A 249 16.47 -22.90 18.97
CA PHE A 249 16.00 -23.24 20.32
C PHE A 249 14.83 -22.31 20.68
N PRO A 250 13.86 -22.78 21.48
CA PRO A 250 12.73 -21.95 21.86
C PRO A 250 13.14 -20.83 22.83
N ALA A 251 12.39 -19.74 22.84
CA ALA A 251 12.58 -18.64 23.78
C ALA A 251 12.59 -19.16 25.23
N GLY A 252 13.56 -18.72 26.03
CA GLY A 252 13.83 -19.19 27.38
C GLY A 252 14.93 -20.25 27.48
N ASP A 253 15.34 -20.88 26.38
CA ASP A 253 16.52 -21.75 26.34
C ASP A 253 17.81 -20.89 26.36
N ALA A 254 18.84 -21.36 27.08
CA ALA A 254 20.12 -20.65 27.17
C ALA A 254 20.86 -20.52 25.81
N LYS A 255 20.54 -21.37 24.85
CA LYS A 255 21.07 -21.36 23.48
C LYS A 255 20.18 -20.60 22.49
N HIS A 256 19.07 -20.03 22.95
CA HIS A 256 18.15 -19.29 22.09
C HIS A 256 18.84 -18.11 21.40
N VAL A 257 18.61 -17.95 20.11
CA VAL A 257 18.98 -16.78 19.33
C VAL A 257 17.78 -15.85 19.29
N VAL A 258 17.90 -14.64 19.85
CA VAL A 258 16.83 -13.66 19.85
C VAL A 258 16.53 -13.21 18.43
N ILE A 259 15.29 -13.36 17.98
CA ILE A 259 14.89 -13.05 16.60
C ILE A 259 13.77 -12.02 16.59
N VAL A 260 14.04 -10.88 15.94
CA VAL A 260 13.08 -9.83 15.69
C VAL A 260 12.82 -9.72 14.18
N SER A 261 11.56 -9.62 13.81
CA SER A 261 11.13 -9.52 12.42
C SER A 261 10.30 -8.25 12.16
N ASN A 262 9.92 -8.04 10.92
CA ASN A 262 8.92 -7.07 10.50
C ASN A 262 7.86 -7.79 9.66
N ASP A 263 6.71 -7.23 9.54
CA ASP A 263 5.51 -7.46 8.74
C ASP A 263 4.28 -7.79 9.59
N GLY A 264 4.39 -8.69 10.58
CA GLY A 264 3.23 -9.10 11.40
C GLY A 264 2.31 -10.07 10.67
N ILE A 265 2.86 -10.91 9.78
CA ILE A 265 2.10 -11.95 9.08
C ILE A 265 1.64 -13.06 10.05
N PRO A 266 0.57 -13.82 9.73
CA PRO A 266 0.10 -14.92 10.59
C PRO A 266 1.20 -15.92 10.96
N GLN A 267 2.11 -16.21 10.02
CA GLN A 267 3.22 -17.15 10.25
C GLN A 267 4.22 -16.64 11.28
N GLU A 268 4.47 -15.32 11.38
CA GLU A 268 5.28 -14.73 12.44
C GLU A 268 4.59 -14.84 13.79
N PHE A 269 3.29 -14.60 13.84
CA PHE A 269 2.52 -14.76 15.08
C PHE A 269 2.54 -16.21 15.59
N ASP A 270 2.43 -17.18 14.68
CA ASP A 270 2.58 -18.59 15.03
C ASP A 270 4.00 -18.92 15.52
N ALA A 271 5.03 -18.35 14.91
CA ALA A 271 6.41 -18.52 15.34
C ALA A 271 6.66 -17.88 16.73
N ILE A 272 6.06 -16.72 17.03
CA ILE A 272 6.10 -16.09 18.36
C ILE A 272 5.40 -17.00 19.40
N ARG A 273 4.21 -17.53 19.08
CA ARG A 273 3.48 -18.44 19.98
C ARG A 273 4.31 -19.66 20.33
N LYS A 274 5.04 -20.21 19.38
CA LYS A 274 5.95 -21.36 19.54
C LYS A 274 7.28 -20.99 20.22
N GLY A 275 7.59 -19.70 20.35
CA GLY A 275 8.89 -19.23 20.85
C GLY A 275 10.04 -19.42 19.84
N GLU A 276 9.74 -19.60 18.54
CA GLU A 276 10.75 -19.71 17.48
C GLU A 276 11.33 -18.35 17.10
N ILE A 277 10.53 -17.26 17.27
CA ILE A 277 10.98 -15.87 17.20
C ILE A 277 10.41 -15.10 18.41
N ASP A 278 11.00 -13.96 18.74
CA ASP A 278 10.67 -13.20 19.94
C ASP A 278 9.67 -12.08 19.70
N ALA A 279 9.84 -11.38 18.56
CA ALA A 279 9.01 -10.23 18.24
C ALA A 279 8.89 -10.00 16.72
N THR A 280 7.86 -9.28 16.34
CA THR A 280 7.75 -8.64 15.02
C THR A 280 7.16 -7.24 15.16
N ILE A 281 7.60 -6.30 14.30
CA ILE A 281 6.90 -5.02 14.15
C ILE A 281 5.81 -5.22 13.11
N SER A 282 4.55 -5.14 13.53
CA SER A 282 3.40 -5.46 12.68
C SER A 282 3.09 -4.31 11.72
N GLN A 283 3.48 -4.48 10.46
CA GLN A 283 3.20 -3.56 9.37
C GLN A 283 1.73 -3.71 8.94
N PRO A 284 0.91 -2.64 8.92
CA PRO A 284 -0.54 -2.77 8.80
C PRO A 284 -1.01 -2.99 7.35
N ALA A 285 -0.94 -4.22 6.83
CA ALA A 285 -1.32 -4.57 5.47
C ALA A 285 -2.77 -4.22 5.11
N ASP A 286 -3.68 -4.39 6.07
CA ASP A 286 -5.10 -4.06 5.95
C ASP A 286 -5.32 -2.54 5.83
N LEU A 287 -4.63 -1.75 6.66
CA LEU A 287 -4.73 -0.29 6.64
C LEU A 287 -4.04 0.30 5.39
N TYR A 288 -2.98 -0.32 4.89
CA TYR A 288 -2.38 0.07 3.61
C TYR A 288 -3.39 -0.06 2.46
N ALA A 289 -4.13 -1.17 2.40
CA ALA A 289 -5.17 -1.37 1.41
C ALA A 289 -6.32 -0.36 1.58
N LYS A 290 -6.78 -0.17 2.82
CA LYS A 290 -7.87 0.76 3.15
C LYS A 290 -7.51 2.20 2.80
N TYR A 291 -6.40 2.70 3.35
CA TYR A 291 -6.04 4.11 3.20
C TYR A 291 -5.39 4.41 1.84
N GLY A 292 -4.76 3.44 1.19
CA GLY A 292 -4.36 3.57 -0.21
C GLY A 292 -5.55 3.89 -1.12
N LEU A 293 -6.67 3.16 -0.96
CA LEU A 293 -7.91 3.42 -1.70
C LEU A 293 -8.63 4.68 -1.22
N TYR A 294 -8.65 4.96 0.09
CA TYR A 294 -9.24 6.18 0.65
C TYR A 294 -8.60 7.44 0.05
N TYR A 295 -7.28 7.55 0.09
CA TYR A 295 -6.56 8.69 -0.47
C TYR A 295 -6.65 8.75 -2.00
N MET A 296 -6.76 7.60 -2.66
CA MET A 296 -7.03 7.58 -4.10
C MET A 296 -8.40 8.17 -4.43
N LYS A 297 -9.46 7.76 -3.71
CA LYS A 297 -10.80 8.34 -3.89
C LYS A 297 -10.80 9.85 -3.64
N ALA A 298 -10.13 10.29 -2.58
CA ALA A 298 -9.99 11.69 -2.24
C ALA A 298 -9.24 12.48 -3.33
N ALA A 299 -8.16 11.92 -3.87
CA ALA A 299 -7.37 12.53 -4.95
C ALA A 299 -8.17 12.68 -6.26
N LEU A 300 -8.98 11.66 -6.59
CA LEU A 300 -9.89 11.72 -7.75
C LEU A 300 -10.98 12.76 -7.57
N ALA A 301 -11.41 13.03 -6.33
CA ALA A 301 -12.35 14.09 -5.98
C ALA A 301 -11.69 15.49 -5.83
N GLY A 302 -10.38 15.61 -6.08
CA GLY A 302 -9.63 16.87 -5.95
C GLY A 302 -9.40 17.34 -4.51
N GLN A 303 -9.57 16.46 -3.52
CA GLN A 303 -9.32 16.79 -2.12
C GLN A 303 -7.82 16.90 -1.84
N THR A 304 -7.47 17.77 -0.91
CA THR A 304 -6.09 17.99 -0.44
C THR A 304 -5.99 17.78 1.06
N PHE A 305 -4.80 17.43 1.52
CA PHE A 305 -4.52 17.17 2.92
C PHE A 305 -3.42 18.10 3.45
N LYS A 306 -3.31 18.18 4.77
CA LYS A 306 -2.27 18.96 5.46
C LYS A 306 -1.62 18.09 6.54
N PRO A 307 -0.38 18.36 6.93
CA PRO A 307 0.25 17.71 8.07
C PRO A 307 -0.59 17.85 9.34
N GLY A 308 -0.64 16.79 10.16
CA GLY A 308 -1.36 16.73 11.41
C GLY A 308 -1.97 15.36 11.70
N PRO A 309 -2.58 15.19 12.88
CA PRO A 309 -3.23 13.95 13.26
C PRO A 309 -4.44 13.67 12.37
N THR A 310 -4.68 12.40 12.11
CA THR A 310 -5.86 11.91 11.37
C THR A 310 -6.96 11.45 12.32
N ASP A 311 -8.14 11.17 11.78
CA ASP A 311 -9.27 10.59 12.52
C ASP A 311 -9.16 9.06 12.73
N HIS A 312 -8.09 8.45 12.20
CA HIS A 312 -7.86 7.00 12.26
C HIS A 312 -6.56 6.61 12.99
N GLY A 313 -6.06 7.51 13.83
CA GLY A 313 -4.95 7.20 14.74
C GLY A 313 -3.56 7.23 14.11
N SER A 314 -3.42 7.79 12.90
CA SER A 314 -2.16 8.05 12.24
C SER A 314 -1.79 9.54 12.26
N ASN A 315 -0.69 9.90 11.65
CA ASN A 315 -0.24 11.27 11.51
C ASN A 315 0.25 11.56 10.09
N ILE A 316 -0.32 12.58 9.46
CA ILE A 316 0.19 13.05 8.18
C ILE A 316 1.41 13.92 8.42
N VAL A 317 2.52 13.57 7.81
CA VAL A 317 3.76 14.33 7.84
C VAL A 317 4.16 14.78 6.45
N GLN A 318 4.97 15.83 6.37
CA GLN A 318 5.59 16.23 5.11
C GLN A 318 6.88 15.43 4.91
N LEU A 319 6.84 14.48 3.96
CA LEU A 319 7.99 13.64 3.65
C LEU A 319 9.08 14.40 2.88
N GLN A 320 8.65 15.18 1.89
CA GLN A 320 9.48 16.07 1.09
C GLN A 320 8.60 17.20 0.51
N PRO A 321 9.18 18.28 -0.05
CA PRO A 321 8.37 19.37 -0.61
C PRO A 321 7.31 18.85 -1.58
N GLY A 322 6.04 19.13 -1.27
CA GLY A 322 4.89 18.71 -2.10
C GLY A 322 4.46 17.24 -1.97
N VAL A 323 5.09 16.43 -1.11
CA VAL A 323 4.71 15.05 -0.85
C VAL A 323 4.36 14.85 0.61
N LEU A 324 3.15 14.40 0.86
CA LEU A 324 2.65 14.04 2.18
C LEU A 324 2.69 12.53 2.38
N GLU A 325 2.92 12.13 3.62
CA GLU A 325 2.91 10.74 4.06
C GLU A 325 1.95 10.58 5.23
N ASP A 326 1.01 9.65 5.11
CA ASP A 326 0.21 9.18 6.24
C ASP A 326 0.97 8.04 6.94
N GLN A 327 1.51 8.35 8.13
CA GLN A 327 2.27 7.42 8.95
C GLN A 327 1.35 6.59 9.84
N LEU A 328 1.01 5.40 9.35
CA LEU A 328 0.16 4.46 10.07
C LEU A 328 0.89 3.81 11.26
N PRO A 329 0.18 3.45 12.33
CA PRO A 329 0.78 2.78 13.47
C PRO A 329 1.28 1.37 13.09
N ALA A 330 2.42 0.98 13.66
CA ALA A 330 3.01 -0.34 13.52
C ALA A 330 3.49 -0.85 14.88
N PRO A 331 2.64 -1.57 15.62
CA PRO A 331 2.96 -2.02 16.96
C PRO A 331 4.03 -3.10 16.97
N LEU A 332 4.85 -3.11 18.02
CA LEU A 332 5.70 -4.24 18.36
C LEU A 332 4.82 -5.36 18.94
N VAL A 333 4.89 -6.52 18.30
CA VAL A 333 4.17 -7.74 18.72
C VAL A 333 5.17 -8.71 19.31
N THR A 334 4.85 -9.18 20.52
CA THR A 334 5.62 -10.16 21.29
C THR A 334 4.68 -11.23 21.83
N LYS A 335 5.21 -12.18 22.57
CA LYS A 335 4.39 -13.19 23.26
C LYS A 335 3.28 -12.59 24.15
N ALA A 336 3.48 -11.37 24.65
CA ALA A 336 2.52 -10.71 25.54
C ALA A 336 1.23 -10.23 24.85
N ASN A 337 1.30 -9.91 23.54
CA ASN A 337 0.17 -9.32 22.81
C ASN A 337 -0.10 -9.99 21.44
N VAL A 338 0.56 -11.08 21.10
CA VAL A 338 0.40 -11.78 19.81
C VAL A 338 -1.03 -12.28 19.56
N ASP A 339 -1.85 -12.44 20.60
CA ASP A 339 -3.24 -12.89 20.50
C ASP A 339 -4.26 -11.74 20.45
N ASP A 340 -3.80 -10.48 20.37
CA ASP A 340 -4.69 -9.33 20.16
C ASP A 340 -5.42 -9.46 18.83
N LYS A 341 -6.75 -9.49 18.90
CA LYS A 341 -7.65 -9.65 17.74
C LYS A 341 -7.64 -8.44 16.79
N ASN A 342 -7.11 -7.31 17.24
CA ASN A 342 -6.99 -6.10 16.41
C ASN A 342 -5.75 -6.14 15.52
N LEU A 343 -4.83 -7.06 15.73
CA LEU A 343 -3.69 -7.25 14.83
C LEU A 343 -4.17 -7.92 13.54
N TRP A 344 -3.85 -7.31 12.40
CA TRP A 344 -4.33 -7.77 11.11
C TRP A 344 -3.94 -9.23 10.80
N GLY A 345 -2.76 -9.69 11.25
CA GLY A 345 -2.33 -11.08 11.09
C GLY A 345 -3.19 -12.11 11.84
N ASN A 346 -4.04 -11.67 12.77
CA ASN A 346 -5.04 -12.51 13.45
C ASN A 346 -6.43 -12.43 12.78
N THR A 347 -6.67 -11.52 11.84
CA THR A 347 -7.98 -11.32 11.20
C THR A 347 -8.13 -12.07 9.88
N LEU A 348 -7.05 -12.56 9.30
CA LEU A 348 -7.05 -13.39 8.09
C LEU A 348 -7.44 -14.82 8.47
N LYS A 349 -8.58 -15.28 7.96
CA LYS A 349 -9.04 -16.67 8.06
C LYS A 349 -8.92 -17.35 6.72
#